data_26fd3f3f8d275542bc8c089c5e876b69
#
_entry.id   26fd3f3f8d275542bc8c089c5e876b69
#
_cell.length_a   1.000
_cell.length_b   1.000
_cell.length_c   1.000
_cell.angle_alpha   90.00
_cell.angle_beta   90.00
_cell.angle_gamma   90.00
#
_symmetry.space_group_name_H-M   'P 1'
#
loop_
_entity.id
_entity.type
_entity.pdbx_description
1 polymer ?
#
loop_
_entity_poly.entity_id
_entity_poly.type
_entity_poly.pdbx_seq_one_letter_code
_entity_poly.pdbx_strand_id
1 'polypeptide(L)'
;MPFGLTNAPSTFMRLMNHALRAFIGRFVVVYFDDILVYSKNLDEHINHLHCVLVVLRKEKLYANLKKCSFCMDKVVFLGYVVRAKGIEVDEEKVKAIKEWPTPKSITEVRSFHGLASFYCRFVKDFSTLATPLMKLLKNLWGLNGVVSKIVHLLKLKKGYVVLLY
;
A
#
# COMPACT_ATOMS: atom_id res chain seq x y z
N MET A 1 -20.19 -4.65 -13.10
CA MET A 1 -20.57 -3.21 -13.06
C MET A 1 -20.13 -2.56 -14.36
N PRO A 2 -20.89 -1.63 -14.94
CA PRO A 2 -20.47 -0.88 -16.13
C PRO A 2 -19.20 -0.05 -15.83
N PHE A 3 -18.29 0.03 -16.80
CA PHE A 3 -17.13 0.89 -16.71
C PHE A 3 -17.52 2.38 -16.72
N GLY A 4 -16.78 3.21 -15.98
CA GLY A 4 -16.97 4.66 -15.97
C GLY A 4 -17.90 5.22 -14.89
N LEU A 5 -18.50 4.38 -14.05
CA LEU A 5 -19.28 4.86 -12.91
C LEU A 5 -18.34 5.25 -11.76
N THR A 6 -18.39 6.50 -11.35
CA THR A 6 -17.53 7.05 -10.26
C THR A 6 -17.79 6.41 -8.89
N ASN A 7 -18.99 5.90 -8.66
CA ASN A 7 -19.39 5.24 -7.41
C ASN A 7 -19.24 3.70 -7.45
N ALA A 8 -18.80 3.12 -8.58
CA ALA A 8 -18.64 1.67 -8.71
C ALA A 8 -17.68 1.09 -7.65
N PRO A 9 -16.49 1.67 -7.39
CA PRO A 9 -15.57 1.13 -6.37
C PRO A 9 -16.18 1.12 -4.97
N SER A 10 -16.87 2.19 -4.56
CA SER A 10 -17.48 2.26 -3.24
C SER A 10 -18.65 1.29 -3.07
N THR A 11 -19.45 1.09 -4.12
CA THR A 11 -20.55 0.12 -4.12
C THR A 11 -20.01 -1.31 -4.05
N PHE A 12 -18.94 -1.62 -4.79
CA PHE A 12 -18.29 -2.92 -4.75
C PHE A 12 -17.67 -3.19 -3.37
N MET A 13 -16.99 -2.22 -2.78
CA MET A 13 -16.43 -2.30 -1.44
C MET A 13 -17.51 -2.58 -0.37
N ARG A 14 -18.69 -1.94 -0.50
CA ARG A 14 -19.84 -2.20 0.40
C ARG A 14 -20.34 -3.64 0.26
N LEU A 15 -20.44 -4.15 -0.98
CA LEU A 15 -20.83 -5.53 -1.25
C LEU A 15 -19.84 -6.52 -0.63
N MET A 16 -18.54 -6.31 -0.82
CA MET A 16 -17.49 -7.16 -0.27
C MET A 16 -17.49 -7.14 1.26
N ASN A 17 -17.63 -5.96 1.86
CA ASN A 17 -17.75 -5.80 3.30
C ASN A 17 -19.01 -6.50 3.86
N HIS A 18 -20.11 -6.50 3.12
CA HIS A 18 -21.31 -7.20 3.53
C HIS A 18 -21.13 -8.73 3.43
N ALA A 19 -20.64 -9.22 2.30
CA ALA A 19 -20.46 -10.64 2.04
C ALA A 19 -19.47 -11.30 3.02
N LEU A 20 -18.33 -10.64 3.28
CA LEU A 20 -17.26 -11.16 4.11
C LEU A 20 -17.27 -10.64 5.56
N ARG A 21 -18.36 -9.98 5.98
CA ARG A 21 -18.48 -9.34 7.30
C ARG A 21 -18.10 -10.23 8.47
N ALA A 22 -18.44 -11.50 8.42
CA ALA A 22 -18.15 -12.46 9.49
C ALA A 22 -16.64 -12.75 9.67
N PHE A 23 -15.83 -12.45 8.66
CA PHE A 23 -14.40 -12.80 8.60
C PHE A 23 -13.49 -11.59 8.68
N ILE A 24 -13.98 -10.39 8.33
CA ILE A 24 -13.21 -9.13 8.38
C ILE A 24 -12.74 -8.86 9.81
N GLY A 25 -11.43 -8.58 9.96
CA GLY A 25 -10.80 -8.34 11.25
C GLY A 25 -10.48 -9.60 12.06
N ARG A 26 -10.92 -10.78 11.61
CA ARG A 26 -10.56 -12.07 12.21
C ARG A 26 -9.44 -12.76 11.43
N PHE A 27 -9.61 -12.94 10.13
CA PHE A 27 -8.62 -13.53 9.22
C PHE A 27 -8.75 -13.03 7.79
N VAL A 28 -9.55 -11.99 7.55
CA VAL A 28 -9.75 -11.36 6.23
C VAL A 28 -9.58 -9.85 6.33
N VAL A 29 -8.85 -9.31 5.38
CA VAL A 29 -8.83 -7.87 5.05
C VAL A 29 -9.31 -7.70 3.63
N VAL A 30 -10.22 -6.76 3.42
CA VAL A 30 -10.75 -6.39 2.10
C VAL A 30 -10.38 -4.96 1.79
N TYR A 31 -9.87 -4.74 0.59
CA TYR A 31 -9.60 -3.41 0.07
C TYR A 31 -9.87 -3.35 -1.42
N PHE A 32 -10.95 -2.68 -1.81
CA PHE A 32 -11.49 -2.69 -3.18
C PHE A 32 -11.60 -4.11 -3.74
N ASP A 33 -10.82 -4.43 -4.76
CA ASP A 33 -10.85 -5.70 -5.47
C ASP A 33 -9.97 -6.77 -4.81
N ASP A 34 -9.14 -6.38 -3.83
CA ASP A 34 -8.17 -7.27 -3.20
C ASP A 34 -8.69 -7.83 -1.88
N ILE A 35 -8.57 -9.14 -1.71
CA ILE A 35 -8.90 -9.86 -0.47
C ILE A 35 -7.64 -10.53 0.04
N LEU A 36 -7.20 -10.14 1.23
CA LEU A 36 -6.12 -10.80 1.95
C LEU A 36 -6.70 -11.74 2.99
N VAL A 37 -6.34 -13.02 2.90
CA VAL A 37 -6.66 -14.04 3.92
C VAL A 37 -5.37 -14.38 4.66
N TYR A 38 -5.38 -14.32 5.99
CA TYR A 38 -4.23 -14.61 6.82
C TYR A 38 -4.55 -15.64 7.92
N SER A 39 -3.56 -16.41 8.32
CA SER A 39 -3.73 -17.53 9.28
C SER A 39 -2.41 -17.80 9.98
N LYS A 40 -2.45 -18.50 11.13
CA LYS A 40 -1.25 -18.83 11.89
C LYS A 40 -0.48 -20.03 11.33
N ASN A 41 -1.20 -20.94 10.69
CA ASN A 41 -0.64 -22.16 10.12
C ASN A 41 -1.41 -22.56 8.86
N LEU A 42 -0.89 -23.54 8.12
CA LEU A 42 -1.44 -23.99 6.84
C LEU A 42 -2.83 -24.60 6.97
N ASP A 43 -3.08 -25.41 8.02
CA ASP A 43 -4.36 -26.09 8.21
C ASP A 43 -5.49 -25.08 8.47
N GLU A 44 -5.24 -24.09 9.33
CA GLU A 44 -6.16 -22.96 9.51
C GLU A 44 -6.35 -22.19 8.21
N HIS A 45 -5.27 -22.00 7.43
CA HIS A 45 -5.34 -21.25 6.20
C HIS A 45 -6.24 -21.90 5.16
N ILE A 46 -6.15 -23.21 5.00
CA ILE A 46 -7.04 -23.99 4.11
C ILE A 46 -8.50 -23.81 4.53
N ASN A 47 -8.78 -23.92 5.84
CA ASN A 47 -10.13 -23.74 6.37
C ASN A 47 -10.65 -22.31 6.14
N HIS A 48 -9.83 -21.28 6.40
CA HIS A 48 -10.18 -19.89 6.17
C HIS A 48 -10.44 -19.62 4.68
N LEU A 49 -9.59 -20.11 3.79
CA LEU A 49 -9.78 -20.01 2.34
C LEU A 49 -11.09 -20.68 1.91
N HIS A 50 -11.38 -21.88 2.41
CA HIS A 50 -12.62 -22.57 2.11
C HIS A 50 -13.84 -21.73 2.53
N CYS A 51 -13.84 -21.15 3.73
CA CYS A 51 -14.91 -20.28 4.21
C CYS A 51 -15.12 -19.08 3.27
N VAL A 52 -14.05 -18.41 2.87
CA VAL A 52 -14.12 -17.25 1.96
C VAL A 52 -14.66 -17.66 0.60
N LEU A 53 -14.13 -18.75 0.01
CA LEU A 53 -14.54 -19.21 -1.32
C LEU A 53 -16.00 -19.67 -1.35
N VAL A 54 -16.50 -20.31 -0.29
CA VAL A 54 -17.91 -20.69 -0.15
C VAL A 54 -18.81 -19.46 -0.17
N VAL A 55 -18.45 -18.41 0.56
CA VAL A 55 -19.22 -17.16 0.58
C VAL A 55 -19.18 -16.46 -0.78
N LEU A 56 -18.01 -16.35 -1.39
CA LEU A 56 -17.90 -15.76 -2.74
C LEU A 56 -18.77 -16.51 -3.75
N ARG A 57 -18.76 -17.84 -3.71
CA ARG A 57 -19.61 -18.67 -4.57
C ARG A 57 -21.10 -18.45 -4.32
N LYS A 58 -21.52 -18.36 -3.06
CA LYS A 58 -22.92 -18.09 -2.65
C LYS A 58 -23.38 -16.72 -3.18
N GLU A 59 -22.55 -15.72 -3.05
CA GLU A 59 -22.81 -14.35 -3.50
C GLU A 59 -22.59 -14.17 -5.03
N LYS A 60 -22.25 -15.25 -5.76
CA LYS A 60 -21.95 -15.24 -7.21
C LYS A 60 -20.82 -14.26 -7.58
N LEU A 61 -19.84 -14.13 -6.70
CA LEU A 61 -18.62 -13.35 -6.92
C LEU A 61 -17.53 -14.25 -7.48
N TYR A 62 -16.86 -13.78 -8.52
CA TYR A 62 -15.84 -14.56 -9.23
C TYR A 62 -14.47 -13.92 -9.06
N ALA A 63 -13.51 -14.71 -8.62
CA ALA A 63 -12.11 -14.31 -8.50
C ALA A 63 -11.34 -14.66 -9.79
N ASN A 64 -10.43 -13.79 -10.21
CA ASN A 64 -9.51 -14.11 -11.29
C ASN A 64 -8.34 -14.92 -10.74
N LEU A 65 -8.39 -16.25 -10.91
CA LEU A 65 -7.38 -17.18 -10.37
C LEU A 65 -5.97 -16.89 -10.85
N LYS A 66 -5.79 -16.32 -12.05
CA LYS A 66 -4.46 -15.94 -12.56
C LYS A 66 -3.80 -14.81 -11.77
N LYS A 67 -4.61 -14.00 -11.05
CA LYS A 67 -4.13 -12.92 -10.17
C LYS A 67 -4.09 -13.34 -8.70
N CYS A 68 -4.54 -14.54 -8.36
CA CYS A 68 -4.55 -15.02 -6.98
C CYS A 68 -3.24 -15.72 -6.65
N SER A 69 -2.73 -15.45 -5.45
CA SER A 69 -1.61 -16.17 -4.84
C SER A 69 -2.13 -16.91 -3.61
N PHE A 70 -1.91 -18.22 -3.53
CA PHE A 70 -2.40 -19.07 -2.46
C PHE A 70 -1.26 -19.65 -1.64
N CYS A 71 -1.46 -19.80 -0.33
CA CYS A 71 -0.54 -20.47 0.59
C CYS A 71 0.90 -19.91 0.53
N MET A 72 1.03 -18.60 0.48
CA MET A 72 2.32 -17.92 0.40
C MET A 72 2.78 -17.45 1.77
N ASP A 73 4.08 -17.63 2.10
CA ASP A 73 4.68 -17.12 3.34
C ASP A 73 4.79 -15.59 3.35
N LYS A 74 4.78 -15.01 2.16
CA LYS A 74 4.80 -13.56 1.95
C LYS A 74 3.94 -13.19 0.76
N VAL A 75 3.24 -12.06 0.84
CA VAL A 75 2.44 -11.52 -0.25
C VAL A 75 2.59 -10.01 -0.33
N VAL A 76 2.60 -9.48 -1.55
CA VAL A 76 2.51 -8.03 -1.76
C VAL A 76 1.04 -7.64 -1.71
N PHE A 77 0.69 -6.78 -0.75
CA PHE A 77 -0.67 -6.29 -0.56
C PHE A 77 -0.64 -4.79 -0.33
N LEU A 78 -1.34 -4.02 -1.17
CA LEU A 78 -1.40 -2.56 -1.13
C LEU A 78 -0.02 -1.87 -1.13
N GLY A 79 0.96 -2.43 -1.85
CA GLY A 79 2.32 -1.88 -1.91
C GLY A 79 3.19 -2.19 -0.70
N TYR A 80 2.74 -3.07 0.18
CA TYR A 80 3.50 -3.59 1.32
C TYR A 80 3.72 -5.08 1.17
N VAL A 81 4.85 -5.56 1.69
CA VAL A 81 5.10 -6.99 1.83
C VAL A 81 4.58 -7.43 3.19
N VAL A 82 3.55 -8.27 3.18
CA VAL A 82 2.95 -8.86 4.38
C VAL A 82 3.57 -10.24 4.61
N ARG A 83 4.08 -10.48 5.82
CA ARG A 83 4.67 -11.76 6.29
C ARG A 83 4.16 -12.11 7.68
N ALA A 84 4.43 -13.32 8.12
CA ALA A 84 4.14 -13.75 9.49
C ALA A 84 4.81 -12.88 10.57
N LYS A 85 5.98 -12.28 10.25
CA LYS A 85 6.73 -11.39 11.16
C LYS A 85 6.26 -9.93 11.14
N GLY A 86 5.32 -9.57 10.29
CA GLY A 86 4.80 -8.19 10.18
C GLY A 86 4.71 -7.66 8.75
N ILE A 87 4.67 -6.34 8.64
CA ILE A 87 4.52 -5.62 7.37
C ILE A 87 5.83 -4.90 7.07
N GLU A 88 6.37 -5.14 5.88
CA GLU A 88 7.59 -4.52 5.37
C GLU A 88 7.27 -3.67 4.15
N VAL A 89 8.16 -2.75 3.82
CA VAL A 89 8.07 -1.98 2.57
C VAL A 89 8.52 -2.86 1.41
N ASP A 90 7.83 -2.75 0.29
CA ASP A 90 8.25 -3.40 -0.95
C ASP A 90 9.59 -2.79 -1.44
N GLU A 91 10.62 -3.65 -1.56
CA GLU A 91 11.97 -3.23 -1.96
C GLU A 91 11.99 -2.58 -3.34
N GLU A 92 11.14 -3.01 -4.28
CA GLU A 92 11.02 -2.39 -5.61
C GLU A 92 10.56 -0.94 -5.48
N LYS A 93 9.61 -0.67 -4.58
CA LYS A 93 9.12 0.70 -4.32
C LYS A 93 10.18 1.55 -3.63
N VAL A 94 10.92 0.96 -2.69
CA VAL A 94 12.09 1.64 -2.06
C VAL A 94 13.12 1.99 -3.10
N LYS A 95 13.42 1.05 -4.02
CA LYS A 95 14.35 1.29 -5.13
C LYS A 95 13.85 2.42 -6.03
N ALA A 96 12.58 2.40 -6.41
CA ALA A 96 11.97 3.46 -7.22
C ALA A 96 12.10 4.84 -6.56
N ILE A 97 11.94 4.95 -5.22
CA ILE A 97 12.14 6.22 -4.49
C ILE A 97 13.61 6.63 -4.50
N LYS A 98 14.53 5.69 -4.31
CA LYS A 98 15.98 5.96 -4.31
C LYS A 98 16.49 6.39 -5.69
N GLU A 99 15.98 5.78 -6.74
CA GLU A 99 16.35 6.05 -8.13
C GLU A 99 15.53 7.18 -8.76
N TRP A 100 14.57 7.76 -8.03
CA TRP A 100 13.76 8.85 -8.54
C TRP A 100 14.64 10.02 -9.00
N PRO A 101 14.46 10.51 -10.22
CA PRO A 101 15.22 11.65 -10.72
C PRO A 101 14.98 12.88 -9.84
N THR A 102 15.98 13.77 -9.77
CA THR A 102 15.80 15.03 -9.04
C THR A 102 14.68 15.83 -9.67
N PRO A 103 13.60 16.15 -8.93
CA PRO A 103 12.48 16.90 -9.48
C PRO A 103 12.89 18.26 -10.01
N LYS A 104 12.42 18.60 -11.22
CA LYS A 104 12.69 19.88 -11.90
C LYS A 104 11.48 20.79 -11.91
N SER A 105 10.31 20.30 -11.56
CA SER A 105 9.04 21.03 -11.54
C SER A 105 8.28 20.79 -10.23
N ILE A 106 7.34 21.70 -9.92
CA ILE A 106 6.45 21.57 -8.75
C ILE A 106 5.60 20.30 -8.85
N THR A 107 5.17 19.94 -10.04
CA THR A 107 4.39 18.72 -10.27
C THR A 107 5.20 17.47 -9.92
N GLU A 108 6.47 17.41 -10.35
CA GLU A 108 7.36 16.31 -10.01
C GLU A 108 7.66 16.23 -8.50
N VAL A 109 7.81 17.40 -7.85
CA VAL A 109 7.95 17.46 -6.38
C VAL A 109 6.73 16.91 -5.68
N ARG A 110 5.51 17.25 -6.14
CA ARG A 110 4.26 16.71 -5.59
C ARG A 110 4.17 15.19 -5.79
N SER A 111 4.51 14.69 -6.97
CA SER A 111 4.52 13.26 -7.28
C SER A 111 5.51 12.50 -6.39
N PHE A 112 6.72 13.01 -6.25
CA PHE A 112 7.74 12.44 -5.35
C PHE A 112 7.26 12.43 -3.89
N HIS A 113 6.71 13.56 -3.42
CA HIS A 113 6.19 13.68 -2.06
C HIS A 113 5.03 12.72 -1.83
N GLY A 114 4.11 12.59 -2.78
CA GLY A 114 3.00 11.65 -2.70
C GLY A 114 3.48 10.20 -2.51
N LEU A 115 4.44 9.77 -3.34
CA LEU A 115 5.02 8.43 -3.23
C LEU A 115 5.78 8.25 -1.90
N ALA A 116 6.61 9.22 -1.50
CA ALA A 116 7.36 9.14 -0.26
C ALA A 116 6.45 9.14 0.98
N SER A 117 5.36 9.93 0.95
CA SER A 117 4.40 10.01 2.05
C SER A 117 3.63 8.71 2.28
N PHE A 118 3.42 7.91 1.23
CA PHE A 118 2.79 6.60 1.37
C PHE A 118 3.57 5.67 2.32
N TYR A 119 4.89 5.82 2.34
CA TYR A 119 5.78 5.04 3.20
C TYR A 119 6.27 5.79 4.44
N CYS A 120 5.65 6.93 4.80
CA CYS A 120 6.10 7.79 5.90
C CYS A 120 6.24 7.07 7.24
N ARG A 121 5.37 6.10 7.54
CA ARG A 121 5.41 5.31 8.78
C ARG A 121 6.67 4.43 8.92
N PHE A 122 7.37 4.13 7.82
CA PHE A 122 8.62 3.37 7.82
C PHE A 122 9.87 4.26 7.80
N VAL A 123 9.69 5.58 7.80
CA VAL A 123 10.79 6.55 7.78
C VAL A 123 10.78 7.34 9.07
N LYS A 124 11.82 7.13 9.90
CA LYS A 124 12.00 7.87 11.14
C LYS A 124 12.07 9.38 10.86
N ASP A 125 11.34 10.16 11.64
CA ASP A 125 11.29 11.61 11.55
C ASP A 125 10.85 12.15 10.18
N PHE A 126 10.02 11.38 9.46
CA PHE A 126 9.55 11.77 8.11
C PHE A 126 8.98 13.18 8.06
N SER A 127 8.17 13.58 9.03
CA SER A 127 7.56 14.91 9.09
C SER A 127 8.60 16.02 9.11
N THR A 128 9.67 15.85 9.90
CA THR A 128 10.78 16.81 9.96
C THR A 128 11.53 16.87 8.63
N LEU A 129 11.76 15.70 8.01
CA LEU A 129 12.44 15.60 6.72
C LEU A 129 11.60 16.19 5.57
N ALA A 130 10.28 16.02 5.61
CA ALA A 130 9.36 16.51 4.58
C ALA A 130 9.00 17.99 4.75
N THR A 131 9.18 18.58 5.95
CA THR A 131 8.80 19.96 6.24
C THR A 131 9.39 20.98 5.25
N PRO A 132 10.69 20.97 4.90
CA PRO A 132 11.22 21.89 3.91
C PRO A 132 10.60 21.72 2.52
N LEU A 133 10.28 20.46 2.13
CA LEU A 133 9.61 20.16 0.87
C LEU A 133 8.19 20.73 0.84
N MET A 134 7.46 20.62 1.96
CA MET A 134 6.13 21.18 2.12
C MET A 134 6.13 22.71 2.11
N LYS A 135 7.14 23.34 2.70
CA LYS A 135 7.32 24.81 2.63
C LYS A 135 7.54 25.29 1.21
N LEU A 136 8.30 24.54 0.40
CA LEU A 136 8.49 24.85 -1.03
C LEU A 136 7.20 24.72 -1.83
N LEU A 137 6.38 23.71 -1.54
CA LEU A 137 5.09 23.54 -2.21
C LEU A 137 4.09 24.64 -1.87
N LYS A 138 4.22 25.27 -0.69
CA LYS A 138 3.40 26.43 -0.29
C LYS A 138 3.93 27.75 -0.83
N ASN A 139 5.25 27.91 -0.90
CA ASN A 139 5.89 29.14 -1.37
C ASN A 139 6.35 28.95 -2.82
N LEU A 140 5.60 29.49 -3.75
CA LEU A 140 5.78 29.39 -5.21
C LEU A 140 7.09 29.97 -5.78
N TRP A 141 8.02 30.44 -4.94
CA TRP A 141 9.21 31.20 -5.36
C TRP A 141 10.49 30.57 -4.81
N GLY A 142 11.40 30.14 -5.69
CA GLY A 142 12.77 29.77 -5.34
C GLY A 142 13.15 28.29 -5.48
N LEU A 143 12.87 27.66 -6.62
CA LEU A 143 12.92 26.21 -6.81
C LEU A 143 14.32 25.56 -6.97
N ASN A 144 15.33 26.28 -7.48
CA ASN A 144 16.46 25.58 -8.14
C ASN A 144 17.56 25.01 -7.24
N GLY A 145 17.65 25.35 -5.97
CA GLY A 145 18.72 24.84 -5.08
C GLY A 145 18.26 24.01 -3.91
N VAL A 146 17.04 24.24 -3.44
CA VAL A 146 16.51 23.65 -2.20
C VAL A 146 15.91 22.26 -2.44
N VAL A 147 15.24 22.06 -3.59
CA VAL A 147 14.62 20.78 -3.97
C VAL A 147 15.68 19.67 -4.08
N SER A 148 16.81 19.98 -4.74
CA SER A 148 17.92 19.04 -4.90
C SER A 148 18.48 18.59 -3.55
N LYS A 149 18.70 19.52 -2.62
CA LYS A 149 19.20 19.21 -1.26
C LYS A 149 18.23 18.35 -0.46
N ILE A 150 16.93 18.61 -0.56
CA ILE A 150 15.91 17.87 0.20
C ILE A 150 15.72 16.45 -0.34
N VAL A 151 15.65 16.30 -1.65
CA VAL A 151 15.59 14.98 -2.30
C VAL A 151 16.85 14.18 -1.96
N HIS A 152 18.01 14.82 -1.95
CA HIS A 152 19.26 14.20 -1.54
C HIS A 152 19.24 13.77 -0.05
N LEU A 153 18.70 14.58 0.86
CA LEU A 153 18.54 14.24 2.27
C LEU A 153 17.57 13.07 2.49
N LEU A 154 16.46 13.03 1.76
CA LEU A 154 15.52 11.91 1.81
C LEU A 154 16.11 10.61 1.25
N LYS A 155 17.04 10.72 0.28
CA LYS A 155 17.77 9.57 -0.28
C LYS A 155 18.92 9.09 0.60
N LEU A 156 19.61 10.00 1.31
CA LEU A 156 20.81 9.71 2.12
C LEU A 156 20.52 9.08 3.47
N LYS A 157 19.34 9.28 4.04
CA LYS A 157 18.97 8.57 5.26
C LYS A 157 18.70 7.09 4.95
N LYS A 158 19.79 6.38 4.68
CA LYS A 158 19.87 4.93 4.72
C LYS A 158 19.38 4.43 6.08
N GLY A 159 18.35 3.60 6.02
CA GLY A 159 18.12 2.60 7.02
C GLY A 159 17.57 3.15 8.33
N TYR A 160 16.33 2.97 8.48
CA TYR A 160 15.75 2.33 9.67
C TYR A 160 14.33 2.00 9.24
N VAL A 161 14.19 0.84 8.59
CA VAL A 161 12.91 0.17 8.50
C VAL A 161 12.57 -0.20 9.95
N VAL A 162 11.70 0.57 10.57
CA VAL A 162 11.15 0.21 11.87
C VAL A 162 10.04 -0.79 11.58
N LEU A 163 10.30 -2.04 11.90
CA LEU A 163 9.27 -3.06 12.00
C LEU A 163 8.30 -2.61 13.08
N LEU A 164 7.06 -2.32 12.70
CA LEU A 164 5.98 -2.17 13.67
C LEU A 164 5.30 -3.54 13.83
N TYR A 165 5.46 -4.10 15.02
CA TYR A 165 4.71 -5.25 15.51
C TYR A 165 3.25 -4.88 15.73
#